data_382c3190aa9b29e091361a5292b7dfac
#
_entry.id   382c3190aa9b29e091361a5292b7dfac
#
_cell.length_a   1.000
_cell.length_b   1.000
_cell.length_c   1.000
_cell.angle_alpha   90.00
_cell.angle_beta   90.00
_cell.angle_gamma   90.00
#
_symmetry.space_group_name_H-M   'P 1'
#
loop_
_entity.id
_entity.type
_entity.pdbx_description
1 polymer ?
#
loop_
_entity_poly.entity_id
_entity_poly.type
_entity_poly.pdbx_seq_one_letter_code
_entity_poly.pdbx_strand_id
1 'polypeptide(L)'
;MRQNLPVTDVETMLPENAFIYSRTDLKGVIVEANEALASVSGFERREMVGQPHNIVRHPDMPVEAFADLWRELKSGRPWRGIVKNRRKDGGFYWVVANVSPVREAGHVVGYQSVRSRPTRAEIDATASAYQRIRQGDPRLRIEQGRVVDRRAAGIARLFSLPVQLPLVGSVALFGAAMRLGGTGFSGGVLGTLLDLLAVASVLYGLFFLFAYVPRLHGELHGFAEWLEQLLTSGNLRQRIDSPRSDVVGTVIRQTDRFVSSVQATVQGMADVAAQVGDATRDVGRGVQQVQDAASKQNMATASATAAVDEVTALIARVAENARATHGVASQTGGVSRAGASESEEACAAISSLAETVRLSAEQVETLGQRSTEISQITSVIKEIADQTNLLALNAAIEAARAGEQGRGFAVVADEVRKLAERTGKATQQISDLVTAIHAETTTAVDGMRAGAAQVGEGVERVTSSKEILQRIKVEMDETIRRVEEISQASVGQNAAMAQLGENVRQVSAMTAACVALASQTDSMVVELTAMVDRMEKSVGQFSL
;
A
#
# COMPACT_ATOMS: atom_id res chain seq x y z
N MET A 1 22.09 -47.66 2.74
CA MET A 1 21.11 -47.02 1.82
C MET A 1 19.91 -46.52 2.59
N ARG A 2 19.32 -45.39 2.21
CA ARG A 2 18.08 -44.87 2.82
C ARG A 2 16.94 -45.84 2.52
N GLN A 3 16.29 -46.40 3.54
CA GLN A 3 15.07 -47.18 3.40
C GLN A 3 13.89 -46.27 3.65
N ASN A 4 13.07 -46.06 2.62
CA ASN A 4 11.85 -45.23 2.73
C ASN A 4 10.71 -46.14 3.22
N LEU A 5 10.23 -45.93 4.42
CA LEU A 5 9.12 -46.64 5.06
C LEU A 5 8.01 -45.65 5.41
N PRO A 6 6.75 -46.09 5.59
CA PRO A 6 6.25 -47.44 5.34
C PRO A 6 6.11 -47.76 3.85
N VAL A 7 5.95 -49.02 3.51
CA VAL A 7 5.57 -49.53 2.19
C VAL A 7 4.29 -50.35 2.31
N THR A 8 3.43 -50.26 1.30
CA THR A 8 2.17 -51.01 1.18
C THR A 8 2.14 -51.70 -0.18
N ASP A 9 1.25 -52.69 -0.35
CA ASP A 9 1.06 -53.39 -1.62
C ASP A 9 0.08 -52.70 -2.56
N VAL A 10 -0.19 -51.40 -2.36
CA VAL A 10 -1.09 -50.62 -3.20
C VAL A 10 -0.35 -50.08 -4.41
N GLU A 11 -0.64 -50.64 -5.59
CA GLU A 11 -0.09 -50.17 -6.87
C GLU A 11 -0.91 -49.03 -7.43
N THR A 12 -0.26 -47.92 -7.82
CA THR A 12 -0.85 -46.84 -8.58
C THR A 12 -0.45 -46.99 -10.05
N MET A 13 -1.46 -47.15 -10.91
CA MET A 13 -1.23 -47.22 -12.35
C MET A 13 -0.96 -45.85 -12.92
N LEU A 14 0.06 -45.73 -13.75
CA LEU A 14 0.27 -44.50 -14.50
C LEU A 14 -0.77 -44.35 -15.60
N PRO A 15 -1.32 -43.12 -15.81
CA PRO A 15 -2.10 -42.83 -17.01
C PRO A 15 -1.28 -43.12 -18.29
N GLU A 16 -1.92 -43.59 -19.35
CA GLU A 16 -1.21 -43.97 -20.58
C GLU A 16 -0.41 -42.83 -21.23
N ASN A 17 -0.90 -41.60 -21.04
CA ASN A 17 -0.30 -40.38 -21.60
C ASN A 17 0.42 -39.52 -20.54
N ALA A 18 0.68 -40.07 -19.33
CA ALA A 18 1.36 -39.29 -18.30
C ALA A 18 2.83 -39.08 -18.66
N PHE A 19 3.21 -37.86 -18.90
CA PHE A 19 4.58 -37.44 -19.01
C PHE A 19 5.13 -37.08 -17.64
N ILE A 20 6.02 -37.91 -17.12
CA ILE A 20 6.62 -37.74 -15.80
C ILE A 20 8.06 -37.30 -15.97
N TYR A 21 8.36 -36.08 -15.55
CA TYR A 21 9.67 -35.45 -15.72
C TYR A 21 10.27 -34.99 -14.41
N SER A 22 11.59 -35.13 -14.30
CA SER A 22 12.40 -34.47 -13.28
C SER A 22 13.80 -34.18 -13.77
N ARG A 23 14.41 -33.10 -13.24
CA ARG A 23 15.83 -32.78 -13.41
C ARG A 23 16.51 -32.77 -12.05
N THR A 24 17.75 -33.27 -12.02
CA THR A 24 18.57 -33.27 -10.81
C THR A 24 19.91 -32.59 -11.08
N ASP A 25 20.59 -32.16 -10.03
CA ASP A 25 21.98 -31.79 -10.09
C ASP A 25 22.90 -33.03 -10.20
N LEU A 26 24.21 -32.82 -10.21
CA LEU A 26 25.22 -33.90 -10.26
C LEU A 26 25.19 -34.80 -9.02
N LYS A 27 24.64 -34.34 -7.90
CA LYS A 27 24.51 -35.11 -6.65
C LYS A 27 23.20 -35.90 -6.60
N GLY A 28 22.32 -35.70 -7.59
CA GLY A 28 21.02 -36.34 -7.61
C GLY A 28 19.96 -35.62 -6.76
N VAL A 29 20.17 -34.35 -6.44
CA VAL A 29 19.16 -33.49 -5.80
C VAL A 29 18.22 -32.97 -6.88
N ILE A 30 16.92 -33.08 -6.65
CA ILE A 30 15.87 -32.64 -7.59
C ILE A 30 15.91 -31.11 -7.66
N VAL A 31 16.18 -30.56 -8.82
CA VAL A 31 16.13 -29.12 -9.11
C VAL A 31 14.84 -28.74 -9.84
N GLU A 32 14.22 -29.71 -10.51
CA GLU A 32 12.96 -29.53 -11.22
C GLU A 32 12.13 -30.81 -11.21
N ALA A 33 10.83 -30.67 -11.05
CA ALA A 33 9.84 -31.75 -11.14
C ALA A 33 8.55 -31.19 -11.74
N ASN A 34 7.91 -31.94 -12.63
CA ASN A 34 6.60 -31.54 -13.15
C ASN A 34 5.45 -32.02 -12.23
N GLU A 35 4.26 -31.49 -12.46
CA GLU A 35 3.08 -31.78 -11.65
C GLU A 35 2.66 -33.26 -11.77
N ALA A 36 2.92 -33.89 -12.91
CA ALA A 36 2.63 -35.31 -13.10
C ALA A 36 3.48 -36.20 -12.18
N LEU A 37 4.78 -35.88 -11.98
CA LEU A 37 5.61 -36.58 -11.01
C LEU A 37 5.12 -36.36 -9.58
N ALA A 38 4.79 -35.14 -9.23
CA ALA A 38 4.26 -34.80 -7.91
C ALA A 38 2.98 -35.58 -7.61
N SER A 39 2.00 -35.51 -8.49
CA SER A 39 0.71 -36.20 -8.38
C SER A 39 0.86 -37.72 -8.26
N VAL A 40 1.63 -38.37 -9.17
CA VAL A 40 1.77 -39.83 -9.13
C VAL A 40 2.54 -40.31 -7.91
N SER A 41 3.50 -39.54 -7.42
CA SER A 41 4.28 -39.88 -6.23
C SER A 41 3.59 -39.50 -4.91
N GLY A 42 2.50 -38.73 -4.96
CA GLY A 42 1.75 -38.27 -3.79
C GLY A 42 2.46 -37.18 -2.99
N PHE A 43 3.48 -36.52 -3.55
CA PHE A 43 4.15 -35.37 -3.00
C PHE A 43 3.65 -34.08 -3.66
N GLU A 44 3.78 -32.96 -2.98
CA GLU A 44 3.68 -31.66 -3.64
C GLU A 44 5.00 -31.32 -4.35
N ARG A 45 4.95 -30.61 -5.47
CA ARG A 45 6.14 -30.21 -6.23
C ARG A 45 7.17 -29.50 -5.35
N ARG A 46 6.73 -28.60 -4.49
CA ARG A 46 7.59 -27.86 -3.54
C ARG A 46 8.27 -28.75 -2.49
N GLU A 47 7.67 -29.91 -2.17
CA GLU A 47 8.26 -30.88 -1.24
C GLU A 47 9.36 -31.71 -1.91
N MET A 48 9.33 -31.82 -3.23
CA MET A 48 10.29 -32.64 -3.99
C MET A 48 11.54 -31.84 -4.38
N VAL A 49 11.38 -30.58 -4.76
CA VAL A 49 12.51 -29.71 -5.16
C VAL A 49 13.43 -29.48 -3.96
N GLY A 50 14.73 -29.65 -4.17
CA GLY A 50 15.75 -29.58 -3.12
C GLY A 50 15.96 -30.90 -2.36
N GLN A 51 15.15 -31.94 -2.61
CA GLN A 51 15.33 -33.25 -2.00
C GLN A 51 16.14 -34.20 -2.91
N PRO A 52 16.92 -35.12 -2.34
CA PRO A 52 17.56 -36.18 -3.11
C PRO A 52 16.50 -37.02 -3.80
N HIS A 53 16.73 -37.37 -5.08
CA HIS A 53 15.78 -38.15 -5.89
C HIS A 53 15.41 -39.52 -5.29
N ASN A 54 16.23 -40.04 -4.39
CA ASN A 54 15.93 -41.28 -3.67
C ASN A 54 14.72 -41.17 -2.72
N ILE A 55 14.06 -40.00 -2.59
CA ILE A 55 12.83 -39.85 -1.81
C ILE A 55 11.70 -40.74 -2.35
N VAL A 56 11.68 -40.99 -3.65
CA VAL A 56 10.71 -41.88 -4.31
C VAL A 56 11.21 -43.29 -4.50
N ARG A 57 12.37 -43.67 -3.94
CA ARG A 57 12.93 -44.99 -4.14
C ARG A 57 12.17 -46.04 -3.34
N HIS A 58 11.74 -47.14 -4.01
CA HIS A 58 11.15 -48.30 -3.35
C HIS A 58 12.23 -49.23 -2.79
N PRO A 59 12.08 -49.83 -1.56
CA PRO A 59 13.05 -50.75 -0.99
C PRO A 59 13.28 -52.02 -1.81
N ASP A 60 12.28 -52.47 -2.57
CA ASP A 60 12.39 -53.65 -3.41
C ASP A 60 13.33 -53.52 -4.63
N MET A 61 13.75 -52.32 -4.93
CA MET A 61 14.70 -52.12 -6.04
C MET A 61 16.08 -52.66 -5.69
N PRO A 62 16.65 -53.55 -6.52
CA PRO A 62 17.99 -54.09 -6.30
C PRO A 62 19.03 -52.96 -6.35
N VAL A 63 20.05 -53.10 -5.49
CA VAL A 63 21.16 -52.14 -5.41
C VAL A 63 21.91 -52.06 -6.74
N GLU A 64 22.00 -53.18 -7.43
CA GLU A 64 22.66 -53.37 -8.72
C GLU A 64 22.04 -52.49 -9.81
N ALA A 65 20.72 -52.27 -9.78
CA ALA A 65 20.04 -51.38 -10.76
C ALA A 65 20.50 -49.93 -10.66
N PHE A 66 20.65 -49.45 -9.42
CA PHE A 66 21.16 -48.07 -9.21
C PHE A 66 22.67 -47.97 -9.42
N ALA A 67 23.42 -49.00 -9.09
CA ALA A 67 24.86 -49.06 -9.39
C ALA A 67 25.12 -49.02 -10.91
N ASP A 68 24.30 -49.72 -11.69
CA ASP A 68 24.33 -49.69 -13.15
C ASP A 68 23.93 -48.31 -13.69
N LEU A 69 22.86 -47.73 -13.19
CA LEU A 69 22.42 -46.38 -13.52
C LEU A 69 23.54 -45.35 -13.32
N TRP A 70 24.12 -45.28 -12.14
CA TRP A 70 25.17 -44.31 -11.84
C TRP A 70 26.46 -44.56 -12.62
N ARG A 71 26.79 -45.81 -12.95
CA ARG A 71 27.92 -46.13 -13.81
C ARG A 71 27.75 -45.55 -15.21
N GLU A 72 26.58 -45.72 -15.81
CA GLU A 72 26.26 -45.17 -17.13
C GLU A 72 26.25 -43.66 -17.14
N LEU A 73 25.54 -43.02 -16.19
CA LEU A 73 25.43 -41.58 -16.10
C LEU A 73 26.78 -40.86 -15.88
N LYS A 74 27.62 -41.41 -14.98
CA LYS A 74 28.96 -40.88 -14.74
C LYS A 74 29.90 -41.03 -15.94
N SER A 75 29.67 -42.02 -16.78
CA SER A 75 30.39 -42.15 -18.07
C SER A 75 29.80 -41.28 -19.19
N GLY A 76 28.83 -40.42 -18.87
CA GLY A 76 28.19 -39.52 -19.80
C GLY A 76 27.21 -40.20 -20.77
N ARG A 77 26.78 -41.43 -20.45
CA ARG A 77 25.83 -42.21 -21.27
C ARG A 77 24.44 -42.18 -20.64
N PRO A 78 23.37 -42.20 -21.45
CA PRO A 78 22.00 -42.31 -20.96
C PRO A 78 21.75 -43.74 -20.44
N TRP A 79 20.80 -43.84 -19.49
CA TRP A 79 20.36 -45.10 -18.92
C TRP A 79 18.85 -45.28 -19.06
N ARG A 80 18.38 -46.46 -19.43
CA ARG A 80 16.95 -46.81 -19.51
C ARG A 80 16.70 -48.13 -18.77
N GLY A 81 15.77 -48.08 -17.79
CA GLY A 81 15.41 -49.27 -17.05
C GLY A 81 14.04 -49.18 -16.38
N ILE A 82 13.49 -50.32 -16.00
CA ILE A 82 12.22 -50.38 -15.26
C ILE A 82 12.50 -50.20 -13.78
N VAL A 83 11.78 -49.23 -13.19
CA VAL A 83 11.98 -48.83 -11.80
C VAL A 83 10.67 -48.92 -11.01
N LYS A 84 10.71 -49.55 -9.84
CA LYS A 84 9.63 -49.48 -8.84
C LYS A 84 9.88 -48.28 -7.96
N ASN A 85 8.97 -47.33 -7.94
CA ASN A 85 9.02 -46.15 -7.09
C ASN A 85 8.01 -46.25 -5.95
N ARG A 86 8.33 -45.63 -4.82
CA ARG A 86 7.47 -45.50 -3.66
C ARG A 86 6.73 -44.18 -3.67
N ARG A 87 5.48 -44.18 -3.29
CA ARG A 87 4.64 -43.02 -3.04
C ARG A 87 4.80 -42.50 -1.59
N LYS A 88 4.41 -41.25 -1.37
CA LYS A 88 4.41 -40.65 -0.01
C LYS A 88 3.55 -41.42 0.98
N ASP A 89 2.43 -41.98 0.54
CA ASP A 89 1.49 -42.78 1.32
C ASP A 89 1.97 -44.23 1.60
N GLY A 90 3.10 -44.61 1.03
CA GLY A 90 3.66 -45.96 1.15
C GLY A 90 3.31 -46.87 -0.03
N GLY A 91 2.36 -46.53 -0.89
CA GLY A 91 2.07 -47.23 -2.14
C GLY A 91 3.24 -47.17 -3.13
N PHE A 92 3.07 -47.80 -4.27
CA PHE A 92 4.12 -47.85 -5.28
C PHE A 92 3.56 -47.67 -6.72
N TYR A 93 4.47 -47.37 -7.64
CA TYR A 93 4.20 -47.33 -9.07
C TYR A 93 5.43 -47.76 -9.86
N TRP A 94 5.18 -48.37 -11.04
CA TRP A 94 6.23 -48.81 -11.94
C TRP A 94 6.40 -47.83 -13.08
N VAL A 95 7.65 -47.56 -13.47
CA VAL A 95 8.01 -46.68 -14.58
C VAL A 95 9.11 -47.29 -15.42
N VAL A 96 9.08 -47.02 -16.71
CA VAL A 96 10.27 -47.08 -17.57
C VAL A 96 10.98 -45.76 -17.41
N ALA A 97 12.09 -45.71 -16.71
CA ALA A 97 12.87 -44.49 -16.50
C ALA A 97 13.93 -44.37 -17.62
N ASN A 98 13.86 -43.26 -18.38
CA ASN A 98 14.92 -42.85 -19.30
C ASN A 98 15.66 -41.69 -18.64
N VAL A 99 16.90 -41.89 -18.28
CA VAL A 99 17.73 -40.90 -17.57
C VAL A 99 18.89 -40.51 -18.48
N SER A 100 19.03 -39.23 -18.75
CA SER A 100 20.07 -38.68 -19.64
C SER A 100 20.86 -37.56 -18.95
N PRO A 101 22.18 -37.46 -19.21
CA PRO A 101 22.98 -36.33 -18.74
C PRO A 101 22.53 -35.04 -19.45
N VAL A 102 22.36 -33.97 -18.67
CA VAL A 102 22.15 -32.60 -19.19
C VAL A 102 23.51 -31.94 -19.34
N ARG A 103 23.78 -31.36 -20.52
CA ARG A 103 25.06 -30.74 -20.83
C ARG A 103 24.86 -29.24 -21.10
N GLU A 104 25.70 -28.44 -20.47
CA GLU A 104 25.82 -27.00 -20.71
C GLU A 104 27.28 -26.71 -21.08
N ALA A 105 27.51 -26.03 -22.18
CA ALA A 105 28.86 -25.76 -22.72
C ALA A 105 29.77 -27.02 -22.78
N GLY A 106 29.21 -28.19 -23.11
CA GLY A 106 29.93 -29.46 -23.23
C GLY A 106 30.14 -30.23 -21.91
N HIS A 107 29.89 -29.62 -20.76
CA HIS A 107 30.03 -30.24 -19.46
C HIS A 107 28.68 -30.77 -18.94
N VAL A 108 28.71 -31.92 -18.26
CA VAL A 108 27.52 -32.44 -17.61
C VAL A 108 27.22 -31.60 -16.37
N VAL A 109 26.06 -31.00 -16.30
CA VAL A 109 25.61 -30.14 -15.18
C VAL A 109 24.55 -30.79 -14.30
N GLY A 110 23.98 -31.91 -14.77
CA GLY A 110 22.95 -32.62 -14.04
C GLY A 110 22.37 -33.76 -14.87
N TYR A 111 21.24 -34.28 -14.43
CA TYR A 111 20.57 -35.40 -15.09
C TYR A 111 19.08 -35.10 -15.22
N GLN A 112 18.51 -35.37 -16.39
CA GLN A 112 17.07 -35.35 -16.61
C GLN A 112 16.52 -36.76 -16.69
N SER A 113 15.32 -36.96 -16.19
CA SER A 113 14.65 -38.26 -16.23
C SER A 113 13.23 -38.10 -16.74
N VAL A 114 12.95 -38.82 -17.82
CA VAL A 114 11.59 -38.98 -18.37
C VAL A 114 11.11 -40.39 -18.09
N ARG A 115 9.86 -40.50 -17.70
CA ARG A 115 9.28 -41.78 -17.31
C ARG A 115 8.00 -42.00 -18.07
N SER A 116 7.86 -43.24 -18.58
CA SER A 116 6.66 -43.74 -19.23
C SER A 116 6.13 -44.97 -18.52
N ARG A 117 4.89 -45.34 -18.85
CA ARG A 117 4.24 -46.53 -18.30
C ARG A 117 4.84 -47.80 -18.94
N PRO A 118 5.35 -48.78 -18.12
CA PRO A 118 5.70 -50.10 -18.62
C PRO A 118 4.44 -50.93 -18.90
N THR A 119 4.56 -51.92 -19.80
CA THR A 119 3.52 -52.91 -19.99
C THR A 119 3.47 -53.90 -18.81
N ARG A 120 2.32 -54.54 -18.58
CA ARG A 120 2.19 -55.52 -17.48
C ARG A 120 3.19 -56.66 -17.60
N ALA A 121 3.40 -57.16 -18.85
CA ALA A 121 4.39 -58.21 -19.08
C ALA A 121 5.82 -57.79 -18.71
N GLU A 122 6.20 -56.54 -19.01
CA GLU A 122 7.50 -55.99 -18.63
C GLU A 122 7.63 -55.87 -17.08
N ILE A 123 6.56 -55.44 -16.41
CA ILE A 123 6.54 -55.36 -14.95
C ILE A 123 6.75 -56.75 -14.34
N ASP A 124 5.95 -57.74 -14.73
CA ASP A 124 5.99 -59.10 -14.14
C ASP A 124 7.35 -59.78 -14.37
N ALA A 125 7.89 -59.67 -15.61
CA ALA A 125 9.22 -60.19 -15.93
C ALA A 125 10.33 -59.53 -15.12
N THR A 126 10.27 -58.19 -14.98
CA THR A 126 11.28 -57.43 -14.25
C THR A 126 11.18 -57.64 -12.73
N ALA A 127 9.96 -57.66 -12.18
CA ALA A 127 9.75 -57.94 -10.75
C ALA A 127 10.31 -59.28 -10.33
N SER A 128 10.03 -60.38 -11.12
CA SER A 128 10.58 -61.71 -10.92
C SER A 128 12.11 -61.69 -10.97
N ALA A 129 12.67 -61.06 -12.00
CA ALA A 129 14.12 -60.97 -12.17
C ALA A 129 14.79 -60.17 -11.01
N TYR A 130 14.22 -59.08 -10.59
CA TYR A 130 14.73 -58.25 -9.48
C TYR A 130 14.67 -59.01 -8.12
N GLN A 131 13.62 -59.81 -7.92
CA GLN A 131 13.53 -60.66 -6.76
C GLN A 131 14.66 -61.70 -6.73
N ARG A 132 14.95 -62.37 -7.88
CA ARG A 132 16.06 -63.35 -7.98
C ARG A 132 17.42 -62.68 -7.79
N ILE A 133 17.64 -61.49 -8.34
CA ILE A 133 18.90 -60.72 -8.14
C ILE A 133 19.10 -60.41 -6.65
N ARG A 134 18.05 -59.97 -5.95
CA ARG A 134 18.11 -59.70 -4.50
C ARG A 134 18.41 -60.95 -3.67
N GLN A 135 17.97 -62.11 -4.16
CA GLN A 135 18.28 -63.43 -3.55
C GLN A 135 19.68 -63.92 -3.90
N GLY A 136 20.45 -63.17 -4.69
CA GLY A 136 21.83 -63.49 -5.03
C GLY A 136 22.00 -64.48 -6.19
N ASP A 137 21.02 -64.59 -7.13
CA ASP A 137 21.16 -65.45 -8.30
C ASP A 137 22.34 -64.99 -9.21
N PRO A 138 23.45 -65.78 -9.30
CA PRO A 138 24.65 -65.38 -10.03
C PRO A 138 24.49 -65.41 -11.55
N ARG A 139 23.39 -65.95 -12.03
CA ARG A 139 23.09 -66.04 -13.49
C ARG A 139 22.59 -64.74 -14.06
N LEU A 140 21.91 -63.90 -13.23
CA LEU A 140 21.32 -62.64 -13.65
C LEU A 140 22.23 -61.48 -13.30
N ARG A 141 22.31 -60.51 -14.19
CA ARG A 141 22.96 -59.20 -13.91
C ARG A 141 22.17 -58.08 -14.62
N ILE A 142 22.38 -56.87 -14.13
CA ILE A 142 21.79 -55.67 -14.76
C ILE A 142 22.88 -54.97 -15.54
N GLU A 143 22.66 -54.81 -16.84
CA GLU A 143 23.54 -54.06 -17.75
C GLU A 143 22.73 -53.08 -18.55
N GLN A 144 23.11 -51.79 -18.49
CA GLN A 144 22.42 -50.71 -19.20
C GLN A 144 20.89 -50.71 -18.95
N GLY A 145 20.48 -51.04 -17.71
CA GLY A 145 19.10 -51.09 -17.25
C GLY A 145 18.31 -52.33 -17.64
N ARG A 146 18.92 -53.29 -18.34
CA ARG A 146 18.30 -54.56 -18.69
C ARG A 146 18.78 -55.68 -17.82
N VAL A 147 17.89 -56.61 -17.48
CA VAL A 147 18.27 -57.85 -16.87
C VAL A 147 18.83 -58.79 -17.94
N VAL A 148 20.06 -59.22 -17.77
CA VAL A 148 20.77 -60.08 -18.73
C VAL A 148 21.09 -61.42 -18.04
N ASP A 149 20.65 -62.53 -18.65
CA ASP A 149 21.09 -63.87 -18.26
C ASP A 149 22.47 -64.16 -18.90
N ARG A 150 23.49 -64.42 -18.07
CA ARG A 150 24.87 -64.65 -18.53
C ARG A 150 25.02 -65.78 -19.50
N ARG A 151 24.21 -66.86 -19.40
CA ARG A 151 24.26 -68.00 -20.30
C ARG A 151 23.64 -67.66 -21.66
N ALA A 152 22.46 -67.04 -21.64
CA ALA A 152 21.80 -66.62 -22.87
C ALA A 152 22.63 -65.54 -23.61
N ALA A 153 23.25 -64.62 -22.91
CA ALA A 153 24.14 -63.60 -23.51
C ALA A 153 25.40 -64.23 -24.15
N GLY A 154 25.96 -65.31 -23.55
CA GLY A 154 27.08 -66.05 -24.15
C GLY A 154 26.71 -66.70 -25.46
N ILE A 155 25.55 -67.35 -25.55
CA ILE A 155 25.03 -67.95 -26.79
C ILE A 155 24.73 -66.88 -27.84
N ALA A 156 24.03 -65.78 -27.45
CA ALA A 156 23.73 -64.70 -28.37
C ALA A 156 25.00 -64.04 -28.95
N ARG A 157 26.12 -64.04 -28.20
CA ARG A 157 27.41 -63.50 -28.66
C ARG A 157 27.99 -64.32 -29.82
N LEU A 158 27.75 -65.63 -29.87
CA LEU A 158 28.18 -66.49 -30.98
C LEU A 158 27.49 -66.12 -32.29
N PHE A 159 26.25 -65.61 -32.21
CA PHE A 159 25.48 -65.15 -33.38
C PHE A 159 25.64 -63.64 -33.66
N SER A 160 26.54 -62.99 -33.00
CA SER A 160 26.78 -61.54 -33.25
C SER A 160 27.63 -61.31 -34.50
N LEU A 161 27.42 -60.17 -35.17
CA LEU A 161 28.08 -59.77 -36.39
C LEU A 161 29.63 -59.86 -36.30
N PRO A 162 30.30 -59.41 -35.19
CA PRO A 162 31.76 -59.51 -35.04
C PRO A 162 32.31 -60.94 -35.03
N VAL A 163 31.45 -61.91 -34.64
CA VAL A 163 31.87 -63.33 -34.64
C VAL A 163 31.52 -64.02 -35.98
N GLN A 164 30.35 -63.67 -36.51
CA GLN A 164 29.87 -64.32 -37.72
C GLN A 164 30.67 -63.92 -38.99
N LEU A 165 31.06 -62.65 -39.13
CA LEU A 165 31.81 -62.16 -40.29
C LEU A 165 33.20 -62.83 -40.43
N PRO A 166 34.08 -62.81 -39.39
CA PRO A 166 35.38 -63.50 -39.52
C PRO A 166 35.23 -65.00 -39.65
N LEU A 167 34.18 -65.59 -39.02
CA LEU A 167 33.91 -67.02 -39.17
C LEU A 167 33.57 -67.38 -40.59
N VAL A 168 32.68 -66.65 -41.24
CA VAL A 168 32.36 -66.86 -42.68
C VAL A 168 33.59 -66.68 -43.59
N GLY A 169 34.36 -65.62 -43.33
CA GLY A 169 35.63 -65.40 -44.04
C GLY A 169 36.62 -66.53 -43.83
N SER A 170 36.79 -67.00 -42.61
CA SER A 170 37.71 -68.12 -42.33
C SER A 170 37.24 -69.43 -42.95
N VAL A 171 35.93 -69.70 -42.91
CA VAL A 171 35.33 -70.87 -43.52
C VAL A 171 35.42 -70.81 -45.01
N ALA A 172 35.19 -69.67 -45.65
CA ALA A 172 35.33 -69.46 -47.07
C ALA A 172 36.80 -69.65 -47.57
N LEU A 173 37.77 -69.04 -46.83
CA LEU A 173 39.19 -69.16 -47.09
C LEU A 173 39.68 -70.63 -46.92
N PHE A 174 39.22 -71.30 -45.91
CA PHE A 174 39.53 -72.71 -45.69
C PHE A 174 38.96 -73.56 -46.82
N GLY A 175 37.70 -73.37 -47.21
CA GLY A 175 37.08 -74.09 -48.32
C GLY A 175 37.78 -73.82 -49.70
N ALA A 176 38.27 -72.58 -49.88
CA ALA A 176 39.06 -72.23 -51.09
C ALA A 176 40.46 -72.88 -51.03
N ALA A 177 41.13 -72.87 -49.91
CA ALA A 177 42.44 -73.50 -49.72
C ALA A 177 42.37 -75.02 -49.95
N MET A 178 41.30 -75.65 -49.45
CA MET A 178 41.05 -77.07 -49.66
C MET A 178 40.85 -77.41 -51.17
N ARG A 179 40.20 -76.54 -51.88
CA ARG A 179 40.03 -76.76 -53.38
C ARG A 179 41.32 -76.53 -54.16
N LEU A 180 42.11 -75.55 -53.73
CA LEU A 180 43.39 -75.25 -54.42
C LEU A 180 44.51 -76.25 -54.06
N GLY A 181 44.50 -76.78 -52.81
CA GLY A 181 45.46 -77.81 -52.36
C GLY A 181 45.07 -79.25 -52.64
N GLY A 182 43.93 -79.48 -53.24
CA GLY A 182 43.21 -80.74 -53.26
C GLY A 182 43.57 -81.79 -54.27
N THR A 183 44.81 -82.19 -54.41
CA THR A 183 45.14 -83.38 -55.21
C THR A 183 46.02 -84.41 -54.49
N GLY A 184 46.14 -84.32 -53.14
CA GLY A 184 47.09 -85.16 -52.43
C GLY A 184 46.55 -86.04 -51.24
N PHE A 185 45.32 -85.88 -50.85
CA PHE A 185 44.80 -86.58 -49.61
C PHE A 185 43.62 -87.54 -49.99
N SER A 186 43.93 -88.60 -50.73
CA SER A 186 42.97 -89.69 -50.96
C SER A 186 43.32 -90.89 -50.09
N GLY A 187 42.52 -91.14 -49.08
CA GLY A 187 42.50 -92.34 -48.35
C GLY A 187 43.04 -92.21 -46.87
N GLY A 188 42.16 -92.23 -45.90
CA GLY A 188 42.41 -92.25 -44.50
C GLY A 188 41.45 -91.41 -43.67
N VAL A 189 41.47 -91.54 -42.34
CA VAL A 189 40.64 -90.79 -41.35
C VAL A 189 40.75 -89.28 -41.53
N LEU A 190 41.92 -88.80 -41.94
CA LEU A 190 42.16 -87.38 -42.23
C LEU A 190 41.42 -86.87 -43.46
N GLY A 191 41.32 -87.67 -44.54
CA GLY A 191 40.56 -87.31 -45.76
C GLY A 191 39.05 -87.18 -45.50
N THR A 192 38.50 -88.15 -44.75
CA THR A 192 37.07 -88.09 -44.39
C THR A 192 36.76 -86.92 -43.43
N LEU A 193 37.68 -86.53 -42.49
CA LEU A 193 37.52 -85.31 -41.70
C LEU A 193 37.54 -84.00 -42.49
N LEU A 194 38.41 -83.93 -43.48
CA LEU A 194 38.50 -82.79 -44.38
C LEU A 194 37.29 -82.65 -45.31
N ASP A 195 36.72 -83.75 -45.82
CA ASP A 195 35.46 -83.73 -46.55
C ASP A 195 34.27 -83.34 -45.71
N LEU A 196 34.17 -83.79 -44.45
CA LEU A 196 33.16 -83.35 -43.50
C LEU A 196 33.25 -81.85 -43.18
N LEU A 197 34.46 -81.29 -43.01
CA LEU A 197 34.71 -79.87 -42.81
C LEU A 197 34.34 -79.05 -44.05
N ALA A 198 34.60 -79.58 -45.26
CA ALA A 198 34.20 -78.93 -46.55
C ALA A 198 32.66 -78.86 -46.67
N VAL A 199 31.96 -80.00 -46.40
CA VAL A 199 30.50 -80.03 -46.41
C VAL A 199 29.92 -79.04 -45.30
N ALA A 200 30.49 -79.07 -44.09
CA ALA A 200 30.08 -78.15 -43.02
C ALA A 200 30.30 -76.69 -43.39
N SER A 201 31.38 -76.38 -44.15
CA SER A 201 31.63 -75.00 -44.62
C SER A 201 30.64 -74.55 -45.69
N VAL A 202 30.23 -75.42 -46.59
CA VAL A 202 29.19 -75.13 -47.58
C VAL A 202 27.83 -74.93 -46.93
N LEU A 203 27.47 -75.84 -46.00
CA LEU A 203 26.21 -75.68 -45.19
C LEU A 203 26.19 -74.42 -44.42
N TYR A 204 27.31 -74.05 -43.75
CA TYR A 204 27.43 -72.80 -43.04
C TYR A 204 27.34 -71.56 -43.99
N GLY A 205 27.97 -71.60 -45.15
CA GLY A 205 27.85 -70.55 -46.15
C GLY A 205 26.42 -70.38 -46.67
N LEU A 206 25.70 -71.45 -46.85
CA LEU A 206 24.28 -71.46 -47.22
C LEU A 206 23.41 -70.85 -46.06
N PHE A 207 23.67 -71.31 -44.87
CA PHE A 207 23.01 -70.73 -43.63
C PHE A 207 23.26 -69.22 -43.52
N PHE A 208 24.50 -68.79 -43.72
CA PHE A 208 24.82 -67.36 -43.66
C PHE A 208 24.12 -66.56 -44.75
N LEU A 209 24.15 -67.04 -45.98
CA LEU A 209 23.56 -66.34 -47.16
C LEU A 209 22.04 -66.33 -47.12
N PHE A 210 21.40 -67.46 -46.79
CA PHE A 210 19.95 -67.60 -46.88
C PHE A 210 19.17 -67.38 -45.60
N ALA A 211 19.83 -67.44 -44.44
CA ALA A 211 19.17 -67.24 -43.17
C ALA A 211 19.67 -65.99 -42.37
N TYR A 212 21.00 -65.80 -42.31
CA TYR A 212 21.56 -64.70 -41.49
C TYR A 212 21.49 -63.33 -42.19
N VAL A 213 21.91 -63.25 -43.48
CA VAL A 213 21.91 -61.99 -44.24
C VAL A 213 20.51 -61.44 -44.46
N PRO A 214 19.50 -62.22 -44.86
CA PRO A 214 18.14 -61.71 -45.05
C PRO A 214 17.54 -61.21 -43.71
N ARG A 215 17.81 -61.91 -42.60
CA ARG A 215 17.34 -61.48 -41.28
C ARG A 215 17.99 -60.16 -40.84
N LEU A 216 19.30 -59.99 -41.11
CA LEU A 216 20.01 -58.77 -40.83
C LEU A 216 19.47 -57.61 -41.72
N HIS A 217 19.23 -57.89 -43.01
CA HIS A 217 18.66 -56.92 -43.95
C HIS A 217 17.27 -56.47 -43.50
N GLY A 218 16.39 -57.40 -43.12
CA GLY A 218 15.04 -57.10 -42.63
C GLY A 218 15.06 -56.21 -41.35
N GLU A 219 15.97 -56.48 -40.40
CA GLU A 219 16.10 -55.69 -39.20
C GLU A 219 16.62 -54.25 -39.47
N LEU A 220 17.60 -54.13 -40.39
CA LEU A 220 18.10 -52.82 -40.82
C LEU A 220 17.05 -52.04 -41.63
N HIS A 221 16.28 -52.70 -42.46
CA HIS A 221 15.18 -52.10 -43.23
C HIS A 221 14.09 -51.59 -42.27
N GLY A 222 13.64 -52.42 -41.32
CA GLY A 222 12.67 -52.02 -40.31
C GLY A 222 13.16 -50.84 -39.42
N PHE A 223 14.47 -50.79 -39.15
CA PHE A 223 15.07 -49.64 -38.45
C PHE A 223 15.03 -48.38 -39.31
N ALA A 224 15.36 -48.49 -40.61
CA ALA A 224 15.31 -47.39 -41.58
C ALA A 224 13.87 -46.86 -41.75
N GLU A 225 12.89 -47.74 -41.92
CA GLU A 225 11.46 -47.37 -42.02
C GLU A 225 10.97 -46.68 -40.73
N TRP A 226 11.34 -47.20 -39.56
CA TRP A 226 11.00 -46.57 -38.27
C TRP A 226 11.60 -45.15 -38.16
N LEU A 227 12.86 -44.97 -38.59
CA LEU A 227 13.52 -43.64 -38.56
C LEU A 227 12.86 -42.67 -39.54
N GLU A 228 12.48 -43.13 -40.74
CA GLU A 228 11.78 -42.34 -41.73
C GLU A 228 10.37 -41.94 -41.25
N GLN A 229 9.63 -42.86 -40.64
CA GLN A 229 8.35 -42.57 -39.99
C GLN A 229 8.49 -41.54 -38.86
N LEU A 230 9.53 -41.68 -38.02
CA LEU A 230 9.84 -40.73 -36.94
C LEU A 230 10.08 -39.31 -37.50
N LEU A 231 10.88 -39.20 -38.58
CA LEU A 231 11.21 -37.92 -39.20
C LEU A 231 10.00 -37.27 -39.88
N THR A 232 9.12 -38.11 -40.50
CA THR A 232 7.98 -37.61 -41.28
C THR A 232 6.78 -37.25 -40.39
N SER A 233 6.51 -38.06 -39.38
CA SER A 233 5.33 -37.87 -38.51
C SER A 233 5.60 -37.02 -37.25
N GLY A 234 6.87 -36.84 -36.88
CA GLY A 234 7.23 -36.21 -35.61
C GLY A 234 6.79 -37.00 -34.36
N ASN A 235 6.40 -38.28 -34.54
CA ASN A 235 5.87 -39.10 -33.45
C ASN A 235 6.99 -39.64 -32.54
N LEU A 236 7.33 -38.89 -31.51
CA LEU A 236 8.37 -39.24 -30.55
C LEU A 236 7.92 -40.33 -29.55
N ARG A 237 6.65 -40.76 -29.55
CA ARG A 237 6.14 -41.88 -28.73
C ARG A 237 6.55 -43.26 -29.28
N GLN A 238 6.78 -43.36 -30.59
CA GLN A 238 7.08 -44.60 -31.22
C GLN A 238 8.46 -45.09 -30.82
N ARG A 239 8.52 -46.29 -30.23
CA ARG A 239 9.75 -46.91 -29.74
C ARG A 239 10.22 -48.02 -30.65
N ILE A 240 11.54 -48.20 -30.72
CA ILE A 240 12.16 -49.32 -31.37
C ILE A 240 13.02 -50.09 -30.39
N ASP A 241 12.89 -51.39 -30.35
CA ASP A 241 13.76 -52.29 -29.58
C ASP A 241 14.40 -53.33 -30.49
N SER A 242 15.59 -53.79 -30.11
CA SER A 242 16.28 -54.84 -30.84
C SER A 242 16.83 -55.87 -29.85
N PRO A 243 16.55 -57.15 -30.04
CA PRO A 243 17.08 -58.22 -29.20
C PRO A 243 18.59 -58.49 -29.44
N ARG A 244 19.18 -57.84 -30.47
CA ARG A 244 20.60 -58.04 -30.81
C ARG A 244 21.54 -57.47 -29.75
N SER A 245 22.62 -58.22 -29.51
CA SER A 245 23.69 -57.79 -28.59
C SER A 245 24.94 -57.22 -29.34
N ASP A 246 24.89 -57.16 -30.66
CA ASP A 246 25.98 -56.66 -31.51
C ASP A 246 25.92 -55.15 -31.77
N VAL A 247 26.79 -54.65 -32.66
CA VAL A 247 26.89 -53.25 -33.04
C VAL A 247 25.58 -52.72 -33.59
N VAL A 248 24.86 -53.48 -34.41
CA VAL A 248 23.58 -53.09 -35.01
C VAL A 248 22.54 -52.87 -33.87
N GLY A 249 22.37 -53.83 -32.99
CA GLY A 249 21.46 -53.66 -31.86
C GLY A 249 21.87 -52.52 -30.92
N THR A 250 23.18 -52.24 -30.80
CA THR A 250 23.66 -51.08 -30.03
C THR A 250 23.28 -49.78 -30.68
N VAL A 251 23.40 -49.61 -32.02
CA VAL A 251 22.98 -48.41 -32.78
C VAL A 251 21.49 -48.18 -32.60
N ILE A 252 20.66 -49.22 -32.84
CA ILE A 252 19.19 -49.12 -32.66
C ILE A 252 18.83 -48.61 -31.28
N ARG A 253 19.40 -49.22 -30.21
CA ARG A 253 19.13 -48.79 -28.83
C ARG A 253 19.64 -47.38 -28.50
N GLN A 254 20.79 -46.99 -29.05
CA GLN A 254 21.29 -45.62 -28.85
C GLN A 254 20.38 -44.58 -29.55
N THR A 255 19.85 -44.90 -30.72
CA THR A 255 18.89 -44.03 -31.43
C THR A 255 17.58 -43.92 -30.64
N ASP A 256 17.03 -45.02 -30.10
CA ASP A 256 15.82 -44.98 -29.24
C ASP A 256 16.04 -44.11 -27.99
N ARG A 257 17.23 -44.19 -27.38
CA ARG A 257 17.60 -43.33 -26.22
C ARG A 257 17.71 -41.86 -26.63
N PHE A 258 18.26 -41.58 -27.81
CA PHE A 258 18.33 -40.22 -28.34
C PHE A 258 16.94 -39.65 -28.56
N VAL A 259 16.04 -40.40 -29.22
CA VAL A 259 14.65 -39.99 -29.44
C VAL A 259 13.94 -39.74 -28.08
N SER A 260 14.17 -40.61 -27.09
CA SER A 260 13.62 -40.39 -25.74
C SER A 260 14.13 -39.11 -25.08
N SER A 261 15.40 -38.75 -25.30
CA SER A 261 15.97 -37.51 -24.79
C SER A 261 15.40 -36.28 -25.50
N VAL A 262 15.19 -36.35 -26.83
CA VAL A 262 14.53 -35.30 -27.60
C VAL A 262 13.09 -35.11 -27.12
N GLN A 263 12.34 -36.20 -26.94
CA GLN A 263 10.97 -36.16 -26.42
C GLN A 263 10.91 -35.45 -25.07
N ALA A 264 11.84 -35.78 -24.17
CA ALA A 264 11.94 -35.11 -22.86
C ALA A 264 12.15 -33.60 -22.96
N THR A 265 13.05 -33.20 -23.85
CA THR A 265 13.36 -31.77 -24.05
C THR A 265 12.17 -31.02 -24.65
N VAL A 266 11.54 -31.58 -25.68
CA VAL A 266 10.37 -30.95 -26.32
C VAL A 266 9.19 -30.84 -25.34
N GLN A 267 8.96 -31.86 -24.53
CA GLN A 267 7.93 -31.78 -23.47
C GLN A 267 8.25 -30.73 -22.41
N GLY A 268 9.51 -30.65 -21.96
CA GLY A 268 9.94 -29.59 -21.05
C GLY A 268 9.70 -28.19 -21.63
N MET A 269 9.93 -28.03 -22.94
CA MET A 269 9.62 -26.78 -23.65
C MET A 269 8.11 -26.48 -23.66
N ALA A 270 7.25 -27.50 -23.87
CA ALA A 270 5.80 -27.35 -23.79
C ALA A 270 5.34 -26.87 -22.42
N ASP A 271 5.85 -27.52 -21.36
CA ASP A 271 5.51 -27.15 -19.97
C ASP A 271 5.95 -25.72 -19.63
N VAL A 272 7.14 -25.30 -20.06
CA VAL A 272 7.64 -23.93 -19.87
C VAL A 272 6.79 -22.94 -20.67
N ALA A 273 6.43 -23.25 -21.92
CA ALA A 273 5.56 -22.39 -22.73
C ALA A 273 4.21 -22.16 -22.05
N ALA A 274 3.59 -23.22 -21.54
CA ALA A 274 2.32 -23.11 -20.78
C ALA A 274 2.46 -22.23 -19.52
N GLN A 275 3.52 -22.43 -18.74
CA GLN A 275 3.78 -21.61 -17.53
C GLN A 275 4.02 -20.13 -17.87
N VAL A 276 4.78 -19.85 -18.94
CA VAL A 276 5.01 -18.47 -19.40
C VAL A 276 3.69 -17.86 -19.89
N GLY A 277 2.87 -18.65 -20.60
CA GLY A 277 1.54 -18.22 -21.05
C GLY A 277 0.62 -17.83 -19.88
N ASP A 278 0.59 -18.63 -18.82
CA ASP A 278 -0.18 -18.32 -17.60
C ASP A 278 0.33 -17.04 -16.93
N ALA A 279 1.63 -16.94 -16.72
CA ALA A 279 2.26 -15.75 -16.13
C ALA A 279 2.00 -14.49 -16.96
N THR A 280 2.03 -14.59 -18.28
CA THR A 280 1.75 -13.48 -19.20
C THR A 280 0.30 -12.99 -19.07
N ARG A 281 -0.67 -13.93 -18.96
CA ARG A 281 -2.07 -13.57 -18.70
C ARG A 281 -2.27 -12.87 -17.36
N ASP A 282 -1.54 -13.30 -16.33
CA ASP A 282 -1.60 -12.67 -15.01
C ASP A 282 -1.05 -11.25 -15.04
N VAL A 283 0.08 -11.04 -15.72
CA VAL A 283 0.65 -9.69 -15.94
C VAL A 283 -0.32 -8.82 -16.71
N GLY A 284 -0.96 -9.32 -17.78
CA GLY A 284 -1.97 -8.58 -18.56
C GLY A 284 -3.15 -8.12 -17.69
N ARG A 285 -3.65 -8.98 -16.78
CA ARG A 285 -4.69 -8.59 -15.81
C ARG A 285 -4.20 -7.50 -14.84
N GLY A 286 -2.95 -7.61 -14.39
CA GLY A 286 -2.34 -6.59 -13.53
C GLY A 286 -2.21 -5.24 -14.24
N VAL A 287 -1.83 -5.22 -15.51
CA VAL A 287 -1.79 -4.00 -16.34
C VAL A 287 -3.15 -3.32 -16.41
N GLN A 288 -4.21 -4.07 -16.67
CA GLN A 288 -5.57 -3.52 -16.70
C GLN A 288 -5.97 -2.89 -15.36
N GLN A 289 -5.66 -3.55 -14.25
CA GLN A 289 -5.92 -3.01 -12.91
C GLN A 289 -5.15 -1.70 -12.65
N VAL A 290 -3.90 -1.59 -13.12
CA VAL A 290 -3.11 -0.37 -13.02
C VAL A 290 -3.74 0.76 -13.84
N GLN A 291 -4.22 0.51 -15.06
CA GLN A 291 -4.91 1.49 -15.89
C GLN A 291 -6.20 1.99 -15.24
N ASP A 292 -7.01 1.09 -14.68
CA ASP A 292 -8.23 1.45 -13.96
C ASP A 292 -7.94 2.28 -12.70
N ALA A 293 -6.90 1.91 -11.94
CA ALA A 293 -6.46 2.66 -10.78
C ALA A 293 -5.95 4.05 -11.16
N ALA A 294 -5.16 4.17 -12.23
CA ALA A 294 -4.65 5.43 -12.73
C ALA A 294 -5.79 6.36 -13.21
N SER A 295 -6.83 5.81 -13.85
CA SER A 295 -8.02 6.57 -14.23
C SER A 295 -8.74 7.16 -13.01
N LYS A 296 -8.96 6.36 -11.97
CA LYS A 296 -9.55 6.81 -10.70
C LYS A 296 -8.67 7.86 -10.01
N GLN A 297 -7.35 7.65 -10.03
CA GLN A 297 -6.36 8.59 -9.48
C GLN A 297 -6.44 9.94 -10.19
N ASN A 298 -6.56 9.97 -11.52
CA ASN A 298 -6.73 11.22 -12.28
C ASN A 298 -7.99 11.99 -11.87
N MET A 299 -9.13 11.31 -11.71
CA MET A 299 -10.36 11.95 -11.24
C MET A 299 -10.19 12.52 -9.83
N ALA A 300 -9.58 11.77 -8.92
CA ALA A 300 -9.31 12.24 -7.56
C ALA A 300 -8.36 13.44 -7.53
N THR A 301 -7.33 13.43 -8.37
CA THR A 301 -6.38 14.54 -8.51
C THR A 301 -7.03 15.80 -9.06
N ALA A 302 -7.91 15.68 -10.06
CA ALA A 302 -8.69 16.81 -10.59
C ALA A 302 -9.60 17.42 -9.50
N SER A 303 -10.29 16.58 -8.73
CA SER A 303 -11.11 17.02 -7.59
C SER A 303 -10.28 17.71 -6.51
N ALA A 304 -9.09 17.18 -6.20
CA ALA A 304 -8.17 17.78 -5.24
C ALA A 304 -7.66 19.15 -5.72
N THR A 305 -7.36 19.30 -7.03
CA THR A 305 -6.97 20.58 -7.62
C THR A 305 -8.08 21.63 -7.44
N ALA A 306 -9.32 21.28 -7.78
CA ALA A 306 -10.46 22.20 -7.60
C ALA A 306 -10.66 22.59 -6.12
N ALA A 307 -10.49 21.66 -5.19
CA ALA A 307 -10.57 21.93 -3.75
C ALA A 307 -9.44 22.86 -3.26
N VAL A 308 -8.22 22.71 -3.78
CA VAL A 308 -7.08 23.58 -3.47
C VAL A 308 -7.37 25.01 -3.95
N ASP A 309 -7.91 25.17 -5.16
CA ASP A 309 -8.26 26.48 -5.72
C ASP A 309 -9.38 27.15 -4.89
N GLU A 310 -10.41 26.41 -4.52
CA GLU A 310 -11.52 26.91 -3.69
C GLU A 310 -11.03 27.36 -2.30
N VAL A 311 -10.24 26.53 -1.62
CA VAL A 311 -9.68 26.87 -0.29
C VAL A 311 -8.76 28.09 -0.40
N THR A 312 -7.95 28.20 -1.46
CA THR A 312 -7.09 29.36 -1.69
C THR A 312 -7.91 30.65 -1.83
N ALA A 313 -9.03 30.60 -2.57
CA ALA A 313 -9.95 31.72 -2.68
C ALA A 313 -10.61 32.09 -1.34
N LEU A 314 -10.97 31.09 -0.53
CA LEU A 314 -11.51 31.30 0.83
C LEU A 314 -10.50 31.98 1.74
N ILE A 315 -9.23 31.56 1.72
CA ILE A 315 -8.16 32.18 2.52
C ILE A 315 -7.97 33.65 2.13
N ALA A 316 -8.01 33.97 0.83
CA ALA A 316 -7.95 35.36 0.37
C ALA A 316 -9.10 36.21 0.91
N ARG A 317 -10.33 35.69 0.92
CA ARG A 317 -11.49 36.34 1.52
C ARG A 317 -11.36 36.52 3.04
N VAL A 318 -10.83 35.53 3.76
CA VAL A 318 -10.57 35.65 5.20
C VAL A 318 -9.56 36.77 5.47
N ALA A 319 -8.48 36.85 4.70
CA ALA A 319 -7.48 37.90 4.83
C ALA A 319 -8.08 39.30 4.54
N GLU A 320 -8.97 39.43 3.58
CA GLU A 320 -9.67 40.67 3.28
C GLU A 320 -10.62 41.08 4.40
N ASN A 321 -11.44 40.15 4.91
CA ASN A 321 -12.32 40.37 6.06
C ASN A 321 -11.55 40.78 7.32
N ALA A 322 -10.40 40.17 7.54
CA ALA A 322 -9.50 40.54 8.63
C ALA A 322 -9.03 41.99 8.49
N ARG A 323 -8.59 42.43 7.30
CA ARG A 323 -8.19 43.81 7.08
C ARG A 323 -9.37 44.79 7.30
N ALA A 324 -10.57 44.47 6.81
CA ALA A 324 -11.76 45.29 7.02
C ALA A 324 -12.09 45.38 8.52
N THR A 325 -12.05 44.29 9.27
CA THR A 325 -12.29 44.25 10.71
C THR A 325 -11.24 45.07 11.47
N HIS A 326 -9.97 44.98 11.07
CA HIS A 326 -8.90 45.83 11.65
C HIS A 326 -9.23 47.34 11.46
N GLY A 327 -9.67 47.72 10.26
CA GLY A 327 -10.07 49.13 9.98
C GLY A 327 -11.19 49.58 10.89
N VAL A 328 -12.26 48.78 11.02
CA VAL A 328 -13.41 49.10 11.90
C VAL A 328 -13.00 49.17 13.36
N ALA A 329 -12.21 48.23 13.83
CA ALA A 329 -11.73 48.23 15.24
C ALA A 329 -10.84 49.43 15.53
N SER A 330 -9.94 49.82 14.63
CA SER A 330 -9.08 50.99 14.72
C SER A 330 -9.90 52.27 14.77
N GLN A 331 -10.88 52.42 13.89
CA GLN A 331 -11.79 53.55 13.85
C GLN A 331 -12.63 53.67 15.13
N THR A 332 -13.23 52.54 15.57
CA THR A 332 -14.02 52.47 16.81
C THR A 332 -13.19 52.82 18.04
N GLY A 333 -11.97 52.32 18.14
CA GLY A 333 -11.01 52.66 19.20
C GLY A 333 -10.66 54.15 19.17
N GLY A 334 -10.49 54.75 18.00
CA GLY A 334 -10.31 56.21 17.81
C GLY A 334 -11.50 57.02 18.31
N VAL A 335 -12.72 56.68 17.91
CA VAL A 335 -13.97 57.33 18.36
C VAL A 335 -14.15 57.19 19.86
N SER A 336 -13.88 56.00 20.45
CA SER A 336 -13.98 55.78 21.87
C SER A 336 -12.98 56.61 22.67
N ARG A 337 -11.77 56.83 22.15
CA ARG A 337 -10.75 57.71 22.75
C ARG A 337 -11.19 59.15 22.73
N ALA A 338 -11.72 59.63 21.58
CA ALA A 338 -12.25 60.98 21.44
C ALA A 338 -13.43 61.20 22.39
N GLY A 339 -14.38 60.26 22.45
CA GLY A 339 -15.52 60.34 23.34
C GLY A 339 -15.13 60.32 24.85
N ALA A 340 -14.09 59.54 25.22
CA ALA A 340 -13.56 59.58 26.60
C ALA A 340 -12.93 60.93 26.96
N SER A 341 -12.23 61.58 25.98
CA SER A 341 -11.67 62.93 26.16
C SER A 341 -12.78 63.97 26.33
N GLU A 342 -13.81 63.92 25.48
CA GLU A 342 -14.96 64.80 25.55
C GLU A 342 -15.76 64.61 26.85
N SER A 343 -15.89 63.37 27.35
CA SER A 343 -16.47 63.08 28.67
C SER A 343 -15.64 63.68 29.81
N GLU A 344 -14.32 63.70 29.68
CA GLU A 344 -13.43 64.32 30.68
C GLU A 344 -13.61 65.85 30.70
N GLU A 345 -13.70 66.50 29.54
CA GLU A 345 -13.98 67.92 29.43
C GLU A 345 -15.38 68.25 30.01
N ALA A 346 -16.37 67.41 29.71
CA ALA A 346 -17.71 67.55 30.25
C ALA A 346 -17.71 67.40 31.79
N CYS A 347 -16.99 66.44 32.34
CA CYS A 347 -16.82 66.30 33.80
C CYS A 347 -16.20 67.55 34.41
N ALA A 348 -15.17 68.14 33.79
CA ALA A 348 -14.55 69.37 34.28
C ALA A 348 -15.51 70.57 34.27
N ALA A 349 -16.27 70.72 33.17
CA ALA A 349 -17.27 71.77 33.03
C ALA A 349 -18.41 71.65 34.04
N ILE A 350 -18.92 70.42 34.22
CA ILE A 350 -19.97 70.14 35.25
C ILE A 350 -19.46 70.35 36.69
N SER A 351 -18.23 69.98 36.96
CA SER A 351 -17.62 70.25 38.29
C SER A 351 -17.45 71.73 38.54
N SER A 352 -17.07 72.53 37.53
CA SER A 352 -17.03 74.01 37.64
C SER A 352 -18.42 74.61 37.88
N LEU A 353 -19.46 74.07 37.23
CA LEU A 353 -20.85 74.44 37.45
C LEU A 353 -21.29 74.11 38.85
N ALA A 354 -20.94 72.95 39.43
CA ALA A 354 -21.24 72.57 40.79
C ALA A 354 -20.67 73.58 41.77
N GLU A 355 -19.42 73.98 41.59
CA GLU A 355 -18.78 74.98 42.43
C GLU A 355 -19.45 76.36 42.30
N THR A 356 -19.84 76.77 41.12
CA THR A 356 -20.57 78.01 40.91
C THR A 356 -21.92 78.00 41.61
N VAL A 357 -22.67 76.91 41.57
CA VAL A 357 -23.95 76.75 42.26
C VAL A 357 -23.74 76.77 43.77
N ARG A 358 -22.71 76.11 44.26
CA ARG A 358 -22.36 76.13 45.71
C ARG A 358 -22.04 77.53 46.21
N LEU A 359 -21.20 78.30 45.50
CA LEU A 359 -20.88 79.69 45.80
C LEU A 359 -22.09 80.59 45.76
N SER A 360 -22.96 80.36 44.74
CA SER A 360 -24.21 81.12 44.63
C SER A 360 -25.15 80.84 45.80
N ALA A 361 -25.25 79.59 46.27
CA ALA A 361 -26.02 79.25 47.47
C ALA A 361 -25.49 79.92 48.75
N GLU A 362 -24.18 79.98 48.95
CA GLU A 362 -23.56 80.70 50.07
C GLU A 362 -23.85 82.19 50.02
N GLN A 363 -23.81 82.80 48.83
CA GLN A 363 -24.14 84.22 48.68
C GLN A 363 -25.61 84.51 49.01
N VAL A 364 -26.55 83.66 48.57
CA VAL A 364 -27.98 83.81 48.83
C VAL A 364 -28.28 83.53 50.35
N GLU A 365 -27.60 82.59 50.97
CA GLU A 365 -27.69 82.31 52.43
C GLU A 365 -27.22 83.52 53.23
N THR A 366 -26.11 84.16 52.79
CA THR A 366 -25.62 85.43 53.42
C THR A 366 -26.66 86.58 53.27
N LEU A 367 -27.34 86.65 52.11
CA LEU A 367 -28.43 87.60 51.91
C LEU A 367 -29.62 87.34 52.85
N GLY A 368 -29.98 86.08 53.05
CA GLY A 368 -30.98 85.64 54.01
C GLY A 368 -30.64 86.06 55.48
N GLN A 369 -29.37 85.90 55.86
CA GLN A 369 -28.88 86.38 57.17
C GLN A 369 -29.00 87.89 57.33
N ARG A 370 -28.54 88.67 56.33
CA ARG A 370 -28.66 90.14 56.30
C ARG A 370 -30.12 90.58 56.34
N SER A 371 -31.03 89.87 55.63
CA SER A 371 -32.47 90.14 55.68
C SER A 371 -33.03 89.96 57.09
N THR A 372 -32.54 88.94 57.88
CA THR A 372 -32.90 88.71 59.24
C THR A 372 -32.41 89.86 60.15
N GLU A 373 -31.19 90.38 59.91
CA GLU A 373 -30.66 91.58 60.65
C GLU A 373 -31.53 92.84 60.37
N ILE A 374 -31.91 93.01 59.09
CA ILE A 374 -32.80 94.18 58.71
C ILE A 374 -34.15 94.00 59.42
N SER A 375 -34.72 92.78 59.52
CA SER A 375 -35.98 92.53 60.18
C SER A 375 -35.89 92.93 61.65
N GLN A 376 -34.77 92.60 62.32
CA GLN A 376 -34.54 93.01 63.71
C GLN A 376 -34.46 94.53 63.87
N ILE A 377 -33.69 95.20 63.00
CA ILE A 377 -33.59 96.65 62.99
C ILE A 377 -34.97 97.34 62.78
N THR A 378 -35.72 96.77 61.79
CA THR A 378 -37.04 97.29 61.52
C THR A 378 -38.05 97.17 62.67
N SER A 379 -37.95 96.01 63.39
CA SER A 379 -38.73 95.79 64.60
C SER A 379 -38.40 96.83 65.69
N VAL A 380 -37.11 97.14 65.90
CA VAL A 380 -36.67 98.17 66.87
C VAL A 380 -37.18 99.52 66.40
N ILE A 381 -37.08 99.88 65.11
CA ILE A 381 -37.60 101.20 64.60
C ILE A 381 -39.11 101.29 64.81
N LYS A 382 -39.86 100.21 64.56
CA LYS A 382 -41.30 100.15 64.85
C LYS A 382 -41.61 100.40 66.33
N GLU A 383 -40.88 99.72 67.23
CA GLU A 383 -41.02 99.93 68.66
C GLU A 383 -40.73 101.36 69.08
N ILE A 384 -39.67 102.01 68.49
CA ILE A 384 -39.38 103.42 68.71
C ILE A 384 -40.52 104.34 68.18
N ALA A 385 -41.07 103.98 67.02
CA ALA A 385 -42.20 104.72 66.43
C ALA A 385 -43.46 104.59 67.31
N ASP A 386 -43.75 103.39 67.83
CA ASP A 386 -44.88 103.18 68.75
C ASP A 386 -44.68 103.91 70.07
N GLN A 387 -43.46 103.88 70.66
CA GLN A 387 -43.11 104.69 71.87
C GLN A 387 -43.23 106.22 71.60
N THR A 388 -42.74 106.70 70.40
CA THR A 388 -42.82 108.09 69.99
C THR A 388 -44.27 108.55 69.82
N ASN A 389 -45.09 107.62 69.21
CA ASN A 389 -46.54 107.87 69.07
C ASN A 389 -47.23 108.05 70.43
N LEU A 390 -46.90 107.19 71.42
CA LEU A 390 -47.39 107.24 72.79
C LEU A 390 -46.90 108.51 73.48
N LEU A 391 -45.60 108.87 73.32
CA LEU A 391 -45.04 110.12 73.90
C LEU A 391 -45.70 111.34 73.29
N ALA A 392 -45.91 111.36 72.03
CA ALA A 392 -46.58 112.43 71.29
C ALA A 392 -48.07 112.57 71.69
N LEU A 393 -48.75 111.43 71.89
CA LEU A 393 -50.13 111.44 72.42
C LEU A 393 -50.17 111.98 73.83
N ASN A 394 -49.29 111.59 74.72
CA ASN A 394 -49.21 112.13 76.06
C ASN A 394 -48.89 113.64 76.02
N ALA A 395 -47.98 114.11 75.18
CA ALA A 395 -47.67 115.47 75.01
C ALA A 395 -48.86 116.28 74.46
N ALA A 396 -49.63 115.74 73.52
CA ALA A 396 -50.83 116.34 73.00
C ALA A 396 -51.95 116.48 74.03
N ILE A 397 -52.09 115.44 74.89
CA ILE A 397 -53.04 115.47 75.98
C ILE A 397 -52.63 116.56 76.97
N GLU A 398 -51.35 116.67 77.36
CA GLU A 398 -50.91 117.69 78.32
C GLU A 398 -50.93 119.08 77.71
N ALA A 399 -50.66 119.21 76.40
CA ALA A 399 -50.82 120.49 75.71
C ALA A 399 -52.29 120.94 75.67
N ALA A 400 -53.27 120.07 75.45
CA ALA A 400 -54.71 120.34 75.51
C ALA A 400 -55.14 120.72 76.91
N ARG A 401 -54.46 120.15 77.91
CA ARG A 401 -54.73 120.46 79.35
C ARG A 401 -54.24 121.81 79.73
N ALA A 402 -53.17 122.37 79.13
CA ALA A 402 -52.63 123.74 79.37
C ALA A 402 -53.44 124.85 78.68
N GLY A 403 -54.52 124.56 77.90
CA GLY A 403 -55.42 125.53 77.27
C GLY A 403 -54.75 126.39 76.23
N GLU A 404 -55.07 127.72 76.20
CA GLU A 404 -54.55 128.68 75.18
C GLU A 404 -53.01 128.73 75.11
N GLN A 405 -52.31 128.48 76.29
CA GLN A 405 -50.84 128.51 76.36
C GLN A 405 -50.18 127.27 75.73
N GLY A 406 -50.94 126.18 75.62
CA GLY A 406 -50.45 124.89 75.01
C GLY A 406 -50.67 124.74 73.55
N ARG A 407 -51.37 125.65 72.81
CA ARG A 407 -51.77 125.51 71.35
C ARG A 407 -50.56 125.25 70.45
N GLY A 408 -49.44 125.92 70.63
CA GLY A 408 -48.23 125.71 69.84
C GLY A 408 -47.62 124.29 70.06
N PHE A 409 -47.63 123.87 71.31
CA PHE A 409 -47.15 122.54 71.68
C PHE A 409 -48.10 121.40 71.19
N ALA A 410 -49.43 121.62 71.19
CA ALA A 410 -50.39 120.63 70.70
C ALA A 410 -50.22 120.37 69.16
N VAL A 411 -49.94 121.43 68.37
CA VAL A 411 -49.66 121.26 66.92
C VAL A 411 -48.38 120.47 66.70
N VAL A 412 -47.32 120.76 67.47
CA VAL A 412 -46.05 119.99 67.31
C VAL A 412 -46.23 118.52 67.75
N ALA A 413 -47.00 118.32 68.88
CA ALA A 413 -47.26 116.96 69.33
C ALA A 413 -48.09 116.14 68.33
N ASP A 414 -49.14 116.77 67.73
CA ASP A 414 -49.90 116.08 66.67
C ASP A 414 -49.07 115.85 65.40
N GLU A 415 -48.13 116.72 65.05
CA GLU A 415 -47.23 116.51 63.92
C GLU A 415 -46.23 115.39 64.14
N VAL A 416 -45.67 115.35 65.41
CA VAL A 416 -44.81 114.21 65.85
C VAL A 416 -45.59 112.87 65.86
N ARG A 417 -46.88 112.97 66.35
CA ARG A 417 -47.75 111.75 66.38
C ARG A 417 -48.00 111.24 64.95
N LYS A 418 -48.35 112.10 63.97
CA LYS A 418 -48.54 111.76 62.54
C LYS A 418 -47.25 111.22 61.92
N LEU A 419 -46.09 111.82 62.34
CA LEU A 419 -44.80 111.34 61.83
C LEU A 419 -44.51 109.95 62.38
N ALA A 420 -44.81 109.66 63.69
CA ALA A 420 -44.65 108.32 64.29
C ALA A 420 -45.58 107.28 63.67
N GLU A 421 -46.86 107.60 63.42
CA GLU A 421 -47.80 106.73 62.71
C GLU A 421 -47.31 106.43 61.28
N ARG A 422 -46.79 107.47 60.56
CA ARG A 422 -46.18 107.27 59.21
C ARG A 422 -44.96 106.36 59.25
N THR A 423 -44.08 106.56 60.28
CA THR A 423 -42.90 105.72 60.50
C THR A 423 -43.31 104.30 60.77
N GLY A 424 -44.31 104.06 61.71
CA GLY A 424 -44.84 102.74 62.01
C GLY A 424 -45.44 102.03 60.74
N LYS A 425 -46.15 102.74 59.89
CA LYS A 425 -46.64 102.20 58.63
C LYS A 425 -45.49 101.83 57.71
N ALA A 426 -44.49 102.74 57.56
CA ALA A 426 -43.32 102.49 56.71
C ALA A 426 -42.50 101.28 57.19
N THR A 427 -42.27 101.14 58.51
CA THR A 427 -41.58 100.00 59.08
C THR A 427 -42.37 98.71 58.93
N GLN A 428 -43.71 98.75 59.03
CA GLN A 428 -44.52 97.54 58.71
C GLN A 428 -44.37 97.09 57.26
N GLN A 429 -44.40 98.11 56.34
CA GLN A 429 -44.17 97.78 54.90
C GLN A 429 -42.77 97.18 54.66
N ILE A 430 -41.73 97.70 55.33
CA ILE A 430 -40.38 97.17 55.26
C ILE A 430 -40.34 95.75 55.82
N SER A 431 -40.99 95.49 56.99
CA SER A 431 -41.07 94.21 57.61
C SER A 431 -41.71 93.11 56.67
N ASP A 432 -42.84 93.54 56.03
CA ASP A 432 -43.52 92.65 55.07
C ASP A 432 -42.62 92.32 53.85
N LEU A 433 -41.89 93.30 53.31
CA LEU A 433 -40.94 93.14 52.21
C LEU A 433 -39.77 92.24 52.60
N VAL A 434 -39.22 92.47 53.82
CA VAL A 434 -38.10 91.64 54.39
C VAL A 434 -38.54 90.17 54.61
N THR A 435 -39.78 89.99 55.10
CA THR A 435 -40.37 88.66 55.26
C THR A 435 -40.51 87.92 53.88
N ALA A 436 -40.96 88.66 52.88
CA ALA A 436 -41.03 88.17 51.52
C ALA A 436 -39.63 87.78 50.96
N ILE A 437 -38.64 88.68 51.09
CA ILE A 437 -37.24 88.37 50.70
C ILE A 437 -36.69 87.18 51.44
N HIS A 438 -36.94 86.98 52.72
CA HIS A 438 -36.48 85.84 53.49
C HIS A 438 -37.10 84.52 52.95
N ALA A 439 -38.40 84.52 52.65
CA ALA A 439 -39.07 83.35 52.03
C ALA A 439 -38.51 83.01 50.67
N GLU A 440 -38.29 84.05 49.82
CA GLU A 440 -37.71 83.83 48.47
C GLU A 440 -36.27 83.35 48.52
N THR A 441 -35.44 83.91 49.44
CA THR A 441 -34.04 83.44 49.63
C THR A 441 -33.98 82.01 50.11
N THR A 442 -34.86 81.61 51.07
CA THR A 442 -34.94 80.22 51.54
C THR A 442 -35.27 79.27 50.39
N THR A 443 -36.29 79.62 49.58
CA THR A 443 -36.68 78.84 48.43
C THR A 443 -35.54 78.74 47.39
N ALA A 444 -34.80 79.83 47.13
CA ALA A 444 -33.65 79.84 46.24
C ALA A 444 -32.51 78.97 46.76
N VAL A 445 -32.19 78.99 48.07
CA VAL A 445 -31.15 78.11 48.66
C VAL A 445 -31.53 76.62 48.48
N ASP A 446 -32.79 76.26 48.77
CA ASP A 446 -33.25 74.86 48.62
C ASP A 446 -33.21 74.44 47.15
N GLY A 447 -33.61 75.31 46.23
CA GLY A 447 -33.47 75.04 44.77
C GLY A 447 -32.02 74.84 44.34
N MET A 448 -31.09 75.68 44.91
CA MET A 448 -29.66 75.53 44.59
C MET A 448 -29.06 74.26 45.14
N ARG A 449 -29.47 73.87 46.38
CA ARG A 449 -29.03 72.58 46.95
C ARG A 449 -29.53 71.39 46.20
N ALA A 450 -30.80 71.41 45.75
CA ALA A 450 -31.34 70.36 44.87
C ALA A 450 -30.61 70.33 43.49
N GLY A 451 -30.32 71.49 42.93
CA GLY A 451 -29.52 71.61 41.70
C GLY A 451 -28.10 71.06 41.86
N ALA A 452 -27.43 71.36 42.97
CA ALA A 452 -26.10 70.84 43.31
C ALA A 452 -26.09 69.28 43.38
N ALA A 453 -27.13 68.70 44.00
CA ALA A 453 -27.26 67.24 44.09
C ALA A 453 -27.44 66.63 42.71
N GLN A 454 -28.27 67.22 41.79
CA GLN A 454 -28.44 66.77 40.40
C GLN A 454 -27.15 66.90 39.59
N VAL A 455 -26.37 67.97 39.84
CA VAL A 455 -25.07 68.16 39.21
C VAL A 455 -24.10 67.06 39.62
N GLY A 456 -24.09 66.67 40.92
CA GLY A 456 -23.29 65.53 41.43
C GLY A 456 -23.64 64.21 40.76
N GLU A 457 -24.93 63.88 40.61
CA GLU A 457 -25.38 62.71 39.86
C GLU A 457 -24.95 62.74 38.39
N GLY A 458 -24.98 63.95 37.79
CA GLY A 458 -24.50 64.18 36.44
C GLY A 458 -23.02 63.86 36.27
N VAL A 459 -22.15 64.22 37.22
CA VAL A 459 -20.72 63.91 37.25
C VAL A 459 -20.50 62.40 37.30
N GLU A 460 -21.23 61.68 38.20
CA GLU A 460 -21.15 60.24 38.29
C GLU A 460 -21.50 59.54 36.95
N ARG A 461 -22.59 59.97 36.30
CA ARG A 461 -23.02 59.39 35.01
C ARG A 461 -22.01 59.64 33.90
N VAL A 462 -21.43 60.82 33.80
CA VAL A 462 -20.41 61.13 32.80
C VAL A 462 -19.11 60.38 33.09
N THR A 463 -18.72 60.23 34.34
CA THR A 463 -17.55 59.42 34.76
C THR A 463 -17.74 57.96 34.36
N SER A 464 -18.91 57.37 34.63
CA SER A 464 -19.25 56.03 34.20
C SER A 464 -19.19 55.87 32.69
N SER A 465 -19.69 56.85 31.96
CA SER A 465 -19.60 56.85 30.46
C SER A 465 -18.15 56.88 29.98
N LYS A 466 -17.27 57.69 30.60
CA LYS A 466 -15.83 57.72 30.33
C LYS A 466 -15.18 56.34 30.52
N GLU A 467 -15.50 55.66 31.65
CA GLU A 467 -14.97 54.32 31.97
C GLU A 467 -15.42 53.30 30.94
N ILE A 468 -16.69 53.31 30.49
CA ILE A 468 -17.23 52.47 29.44
C ILE A 468 -16.46 52.68 28.13
N LEU A 469 -16.24 53.94 27.72
CA LEU A 469 -15.50 54.25 26.50
C LEU A 469 -14.04 53.79 26.58
N GLN A 470 -13.39 53.92 27.73
CA GLN A 470 -12.04 53.38 27.95
C GLN A 470 -12.00 51.86 27.83
N ARG A 471 -12.99 51.14 28.38
CA ARG A 471 -13.13 49.69 28.18
C ARG A 471 -13.34 49.30 26.73
N ILE A 472 -14.20 50.00 25.99
CA ILE A 472 -14.42 49.80 24.56
C ILE A 472 -13.08 49.95 23.80
N LYS A 473 -12.28 50.94 24.13
CA LYS A 473 -10.96 51.16 23.52
C LYS A 473 -10.04 49.99 23.76
N VAL A 474 -9.98 49.43 24.97
CA VAL A 474 -9.15 48.25 25.32
C VAL A 474 -9.62 47.01 24.53
N GLU A 475 -10.92 46.78 24.42
CA GLU A 475 -11.49 45.66 23.67
C GLU A 475 -11.20 45.80 22.15
N MET A 476 -11.17 47.04 21.64
CA MET A 476 -10.78 47.27 20.24
C MET A 476 -9.29 47.00 19.98
N ASP A 477 -8.42 47.40 20.91
CA ASP A 477 -6.98 47.07 20.81
C ASP A 477 -6.73 45.54 20.83
N GLU A 478 -7.45 44.79 21.68
CA GLU A 478 -7.40 43.34 21.70
C GLU A 478 -7.96 42.73 20.39
N THR A 479 -9.02 43.30 19.85
CA THR A 479 -9.59 42.88 18.55
C THR A 479 -8.58 43.09 17.42
N ILE A 480 -7.87 44.20 17.38
CA ILE A 480 -6.79 44.47 16.41
C ILE A 480 -5.71 43.40 16.51
N ARG A 481 -5.24 43.06 17.68
CA ARG A 481 -4.22 42.06 17.92
C ARG A 481 -4.66 40.67 17.37
N ARG A 482 -5.90 40.25 17.70
CA ARG A 482 -6.45 38.98 17.21
C ARG A 482 -6.58 38.94 15.69
N VAL A 483 -6.96 40.06 15.06
CA VAL A 483 -7.06 40.20 13.64
C VAL A 483 -5.70 40.15 12.93
N GLU A 484 -4.65 40.69 13.57
CA GLU A 484 -3.27 40.53 13.09
C GLU A 484 -2.82 39.07 13.10
N GLU A 485 -3.15 38.32 14.18
CA GLU A 485 -2.90 36.87 14.24
C GLU A 485 -3.61 36.09 13.14
N ILE A 486 -4.89 36.42 12.83
CA ILE A 486 -5.64 35.83 11.72
C ILE A 486 -4.98 36.17 10.38
N SER A 487 -4.52 37.39 10.19
CA SER A 487 -3.83 37.81 8.97
C SER A 487 -2.54 37.01 8.76
N GLN A 488 -1.76 36.84 9.81
CA GLN A 488 -0.50 36.06 9.76
C GLN A 488 -0.78 34.57 9.50
N ALA A 489 -1.79 33.99 10.16
CA ALA A 489 -2.23 32.62 9.90
C ALA A 489 -2.68 32.42 8.45
N SER A 490 -3.37 33.39 7.86
CA SER A 490 -3.80 33.36 6.46
C SER A 490 -2.62 33.34 5.49
N VAL A 491 -1.53 34.05 5.78
CA VAL A 491 -0.29 34.00 4.99
C VAL A 491 0.33 32.59 5.06
N GLY A 492 0.40 31.99 6.26
CA GLY A 492 0.89 30.63 6.43
C GLY A 492 0.04 29.59 5.69
N GLN A 493 -1.28 29.73 5.76
CA GLN A 493 -2.22 28.87 5.04
C GLN A 493 -2.04 28.98 3.51
N ASN A 494 -1.85 30.19 2.97
CA ASN A 494 -1.58 30.37 1.54
C ASN A 494 -0.30 29.66 1.10
N ALA A 495 0.77 29.73 1.87
CA ALA A 495 2.01 28.99 1.60
C ALA A 495 1.78 27.46 1.61
N ALA A 496 1.01 26.96 2.60
CA ALA A 496 0.66 25.54 2.67
C ALA A 496 -0.19 25.08 1.48
N MET A 497 -1.15 25.90 1.03
CA MET A 497 -1.98 25.60 -0.15
C MET A 497 -1.15 25.62 -1.44
N ALA A 498 -0.19 26.51 -1.59
CA ALA A 498 0.74 26.51 -2.72
C ALA A 498 1.57 25.20 -2.77
N GLN A 499 2.09 24.74 -1.61
CA GLN A 499 2.80 23.47 -1.49
C GLN A 499 1.89 22.28 -1.80
N LEU A 500 0.64 22.30 -1.33
CA LEU A 500 -0.34 21.25 -1.61
C LEU A 500 -0.65 21.20 -3.11
N GLY A 501 -0.82 22.35 -3.76
CA GLY A 501 -1.03 22.43 -5.21
C GLY A 501 0.15 21.83 -6.00
N GLU A 502 1.39 22.04 -5.55
CA GLU A 502 2.57 21.40 -6.15
C GLU A 502 2.56 19.88 -5.96
N ASN A 503 2.24 19.41 -4.78
CA ASN A 503 2.13 17.97 -4.49
C ASN A 503 1.06 17.30 -5.37
N VAL A 504 -0.09 17.94 -5.55
CA VAL A 504 -1.17 17.45 -6.43
C VAL A 504 -0.70 17.37 -7.88
N ARG A 505 0.04 18.37 -8.38
CA ARG A 505 0.64 18.34 -9.72
C ARG A 505 1.67 17.21 -9.88
N GLN A 506 2.48 16.95 -8.86
CA GLN A 506 3.42 15.85 -8.85
C GLN A 506 2.72 14.49 -8.91
N VAL A 507 1.63 14.31 -8.14
CA VAL A 507 0.80 13.09 -8.19
C VAL A 507 0.21 12.92 -9.61
N SER A 508 -0.27 13.97 -10.25
CA SER A 508 -0.78 13.93 -11.63
C SER A 508 0.29 13.47 -12.62
N ALA A 509 1.51 14.02 -12.53
CA ALA A 509 2.64 13.63 -13.37
C ALA A 509 3.04 12.16 -13.15
N MET A 510 3.07 11.69 -11.90
CA MET A 510 3.34 10.29 -11.58
C MET A 510 2.25 9.36 -12.15
N THR A 511 0.99 9.75 -12.08
CA THR A 511 -0.13 8.98 -12.63
C THR A 511 0.00 8.86 -14.15
N ALA A 512 0.36 9.94 -14.84
CA ALA A 512 0.62 9.91 -16.29
C ALA A 512 1.79 8.97 -16.65
N ALA A 513 2.86 8.97 -15.86
CA ALA A 513 3.99 8.06 -16.03
C ALA A 513 3.57 6.58 -15.80
N CYS A 514 2.72 6.30 -14.80
CA CYS A 514 2.17 4.97 -14.56
C CYS A 514 1.33 4.47 -15.75
N VAL A 515 0.51 5.33 -16.36
CA VAL A 515 -0.26 4.99 -17.58
C VAL A 515 0.67 4.66 -18.74
N ALA A 516 1.71 5.45 -18.97
CA ALA A 516 2.70 5.20 -20.02
C ALA A 516 3.42 3.86 -19.81
N LEU A 517 3.87 3.57 -18.58
CA LEU A 517 4.51 2.31 -18.24
C LEU A 517 3.56 1.10 -18.38
N ALA A 518 2.29 1.26 -17.97
CA ALA A 518 1.27 0.24 -18.16
C ALA A 518 1.06 -0.06 -19.65
N SER A 519 0.99 0.94 -20.50
CA SER A 519 0.87 0.78 -21.96
C SER A 519 2.09 0.08 -22.57
N GLN A 520 3.30 0.40 -22.12
CA GLN A 520 4.52 -0.29 -22.54
C GLN A 520 4.52 -1.76 -22.10
N THR A 521 4.10 -2.03 -20.86
CA THR A 521 3.98 -3.41 -20.34
C THR A 521 2.94 -4.20 -21.11
N ASP A 522 1.81 -3.59 -21.48
CA ASP A 522 0.78 -4.23 -22.32
C ASP A 522 1.34 -4.65 -23.69
N SER A 523 2.14 -3.80 -24.32
CA SER A 523 2.82 -4.14 -25.57
C SER A 523 3.76 -5.34 -25.40
N MET A 524 4.49 -5.43 -24.28
CA MET A 524 5.35 -6.60 -23.98
C MET A 524 4.52 -7.87 -23.73
N VAL A 525 3.36 -7.76 -23.09
CA VAL A 525 2.41 -8.89 -22.89
C VAL A 525 1.94 -9.45 -24.24
N VAL A 526 1.60 -8.59 -25.19
CA VAL A 526 1.21 -9.00 -26.54
C VAL A 526 2.36 -9.72 -27.25
N GLU A 527 3.58 -9.21 -27.14
CA GLU A 527 4.77 -9.84 -27.76
C GLU A 527 5.09 -11.20 -27.12
N LEU A 528 5.06 -11.30 -25.79
CA LEU A 528 5.24 -12.56 -25.07
C LEU A 528 4.17 -13.58 -25.43
N THR A 529 2.91 -13.17 -25.56
CA THR A 529 1.81 -14.05 -25.98
C THR A 529 2.08 -14.63 -27.39
N ALA A 530 2.56 -13.79 -28.29
CA ALA A 530 2.93 -14.24 -29.64
C ALA A 530 4.15 -15.18 -29.66
N MET A 531 5.11 -15.00 -28.72
CA MET A 531 6.23 -15.94 -28.57
C MET A 531 5.77 -17.29 -28.02
N VAL A 532 4.90 -17.29 -27.01
CA VAL A 532 4.31 -18.51 -26.45
C VAL A 532 3.55 -19.29 -27.53
N ASP A 533 2.68 -18.63 -28.30
CA ASP A 533 1.95 -19.26 -29.41
C ASP A 533 2.90 -19.89 -30.45
N ARG A 534 4.00 -19.23 -30.79
CA ARG A 534 5.03 -19.79 -31.68
C ARG A 534 5.73 -20.99 -31.05
N MET A 535 6.03 -20.98 -29.76
CA MET A 535 6.60 -22.13 -29.05
C MET A 535 5.64 -23.31 -29.05
N GLU A 536 4.37 -23.06 -28.70
CA GLU A 536 3.33 -24.11 -28.72
C GLU A 536 3.16 -24.73 -30.09
N LYS A 537 3.14 -23.92 -31.14
CA LYS A 537 3.10 -24.42 -32.54
C LYS A 537 4.33 -25.23 -32.93
N SER A 538 5.52 -24.82 -32.49
CA SER A 538 6.77 -25.55 -32.77
C SER A 538 6.82 -26.89 -32.04
N VAL A 539 6.40 -26.92 -30.78
CA VAL A 539 6.28 -28.14 -29.98
C VAL A 539 5.17 -29.04 -30.52
N GLY A 540 4.04 -28.46 -30.92
CA GLY A 540 2.89 -29.19 -31.49
C GLY A 540 3.16 -29.92 -32.80
N GLN A 541 4.32 -29.69 -33.46
CA GLN A 541 4.77 -30.48 -34.59
C GLN A 541 5.20 -31.89 -34.17
N PHE A 542 5.49 -32.11 -32.88
CA PHE A 542 5.88 -33.39 -32.34
C PHE A 542 4.71 -34.03 -31.57
N SER A 543 4.45 -35.31 -31.85
CA SER A 543 3.56 -36.13 -31.00
C SER A 543 4.35 -36.68 -29.82
N LEU A 544 4.04 -36.16 -28.65
CA LEU A 544 4.75 -36.43 -27.40
C LEU A 544 4.11 -37.55 -26.57
#